data_631d2747f1eb52737be6e79a16d2cf3b
#
_entry.id   631d2747f1eb52737be6e79a16d2cf3b
#
_cell.length_a   1.000
_cell.length_b   1.000
_cell.length_c   1.000
_cell.angle_alpha   90.00
_cell.angle_beta   90.00
_cell.angle_gamma   90.00
#
_symmetry.space_group_name_H-M   'P 1'
#
loop_
_entity.id
_entity.type
_entity.pdbx_description
1 polymer ?
#
loop_
_entity_poly.entity_id
_entity_poly.type
_entity_poly.pdbx_seq_one_letter_code
_entity_poly.pdbx_strand_id
1 'polypeptide(L)'
;MSAIFDKMTEPEKHVAEFLGELGLWYKYEFPVFLYDDKKRPRVWTPDFFLPKLGLYVEVCGSGDVDYTYREKIFDKNGMYIIFVHYYKEEKVWKQFLVERLEYIGEKRLTLISEAIELAKKYRSEK
;
A
#
# COMPACT_ATOMS: atom_id res chain seq x y z
N MET A 1 -23.92 8.47 -1.81
CA MET A 1 -22.56 8.46 -1.22
C MET A 1 -22.56 7.62 0.04
N SER A 2 -21.49 6.92 0.28
CA SER A 2 -21.37 6.11 1.48
C SER A 2 -21.08 6.97 2.70
N ALA A 3 -21.54 6.56 3.87
CA ALA A 3 -21.21 7.20 5.14
C ALA A 3 -19.69 7.20 5.40
N ILE A 4 -18.97 6.23 4.83
CA ILE A 4 -17.52 6.13 4.94
C ILE A 4 -16.84 7.33 4.27
N PHE A 5 -17.26 7.67 3.05
CA PHE A 5 -16.71 8.82 2.33
C PHE A 5 -16.88 10.11 3.12
N ASP A 6 -18.03 10.28 3.77
CA ASP A 6 -18.31 11.48 4.57
C ASP A 6 -17.40 11.61 5.81
N LYS A 7 -16.80 10.51 6.27
CA LYS A 7 -15.89 10.51 7.41
C LYS A 7 -14.45 10.84 7.03
N MET A 8 -14.14 10.87 5.75
CA MET A 8 -12.79 11.13 5.27
C MET A 8 -12.43 12.61 5.39
N THR A 9 -11.15 12.88 5.59
CA THR A 9 -10.61 14.24 5.45
C THR A 9 -10.63 14.62 3.97
N GLU A 10 -10.47 15.91 3.66
CA GLU A 10 -10.40 16.35 2.27
C GLU A 10 -9.26 15.68 1.49
N PRO A 11 -8.03 15.60 2.02
CA PRO A 11 -6.97 14.86 1.35
C PRO A 11 -7.34 13.40 1.07
N GLU A 12 -7.94 12.73 2.05
CA GLU A 12 -8.37 11.34 1.88
C GLU A 12 -9.43 11.19 0.80
N LYS A 13 -10.38 12.13 0.72
CA LYS A 13 -11.41 12.12 -0.34
C LYS A 13 -10.78 12.23 -1.72
N HIS A 14 -9.80 13.11 -1.90
CA HIS A 14 -9.14 13.29 -3.18
C HIS A 14 -8.36 12.04 -3.60
N VAL A 15 -7.66 11.41 -2.65
CA VAL A 15 -6.95 10.15 -2.93
C VAL A 15 -7.95 9.04 -3.24
N ALA A 16 -9.06 8.96 -2.50
CA ALA A 16 -10.12 7.97 -2.75
C ALA A 16 -10.70 8.13 -4.15
N GLU A 17 -10.95 9.36 -4.58
CA GLU A 17 -11.45 9.64 -5.94
C GLU A 17 -10.44 9.17 -7.00
N PHE A 18 -9.16 9.42 -6.79
CA PHE A 18 -8.13 8.99 -7.72
C PHE A 18 -8.03 7.46 -7.78
N LEU A 19 -8.12 6.77 -6.65
CA LEU A 19 -8.16 5.31 -6.62
C LEU A 19 -9.35 4.80 -7.44
N GLY A 20 -10.51 5.46 -7.33
CA GLY A 20 -11.68 5.14 -8.13
C GLY A 20 -11.45 5.34 -9.62
N GLU A 21 -10.77 6.41 -10.02
CA GLU A 21 -10.41 6.66 -11.42
C GLU A 21 -9.50 5.57 -11.98
N LEU A 22 -8.66 4.99 -11.12
CA LEU A 22 -7.78 3.90 -11.50
C LEU A 22 -8.48 2.53 -11.48
N GLY A 23 -9.76 2.50 -11.12
CA GLY A 23 -10.52 1.26 -11.02
C GLY A 23 -10.18 0.43 -9.79
N LEU A 24 -9.59 1.04 -8.78
CA LEU A 24 -9.18 0.38 -7.54
C LEU A 24 -10.18 0.70 -6.42
N TRP A 25 -10.93 -0.31 -5.99
CA TRP A 25 -11.76 -0.11 -4.82
C TRP A 25 -10.96 -0.41 -3.55
N TYR A 26 -11.45 0.09 -2.42
CA TYR A 26 -10.68 0.08 -1.18
C TYR A 26 -11.56 -0.19 0.02
N LYS A 27 -10.92 -0.57 1.12
CA LYS A 27 -11.51 -0.56 2.45
C LYS A 27 -10.86 0.59 3.22
N TYR A 28 -11.69 1.41 3.85
CA TYR A 28 -11.22 2.58 4.59
C TYR A 28 -10.89 2.22 6.02
N GLU A 29 -9.73 2.68 6.52
CA GLU A 29 -9.27 2.43 7.88
C GLU A 29 -9.27 0.94 8.25
N PHE A 30 -8.66 0.13 7.39
CA PHE A 30 -8.58 -1.30 7.58
C PHE A 30 -7.34 -1.64 8.42
N PRO A 31 -7.50 -2.21 9.64
CA PRO A 31 -6.36 -2.46 10.50
C PRO A 31 -5.44 -3.56 9.98
N VAL A 32 -4.15 -3.43 10.28
CA VAL A 32 -3.14 -4.41 9.94
C VAL A 32 -2.34 -4.78 11.19
N PHE A 33 -2.06 -6.07 11.34
CA PHE A 33 -1.28 -6.60 12.46
C PHE A 33 0.15 -6.83 11.98
N LEU A 34 1.10 -6.21 12.68
CA LEU A 34 2.51 -6.24 12.32
C LEU A 34 3.36 -6.50 13.55
N TYR A 35 4.59 -6.94 13.32
CA TYR A 35 5.61 -7.00 14.37
C TYR A 35 6.61 -5.88 14.11
N ASP A 36 6.91 -5.09 15.17
CA ASP A 36 7.89 -4.01 15.05
C ASP A 36 9.32 -4.55 15.02
N ASP A 37 10.31 -3.65 14.99
CA ASP A 37 11.72 -4.02 14.93
C ASP A 37 12.21 -4.76 16.18
N LYS A 38 11.46 -4.67 17.28
CA LYS A 38 11.73 -5.41 18.53
C LYS A 38 10.86 -6.66 18.66
N LYS A 39 10.21 -7.06 17.57
CA LYS A 39 9.31 -8.23 17.49
C LYS A 39 8.10 -8.12 18.41
N ARG A 40 7.65 -6.91 18.72
CA ARG A 40 6.44 -6.69 19.51
C ARG A 40 5.24 -6.55 18.57
N PRO A 41 4.09 -7.15 18.91
CA PRO A 41 2.90 -7.02 18.08
C PRO A 41 2.39 -5.58 18.08
N ARG A 42 1.99 -5.09 16.91
CA ARG A 42 1.43 -3.76 16.72
C ARG A 42 0.22 -3.86 15.83
N VAL A 43 -0.74 -2.96 16.05
CA VAL A 43 -1.89 -2.79 15.17
C VAL A 43 -1.82 -1.37 14.63
N TRP A 44 -1.74 -1.24 13.31
CA TRP A 44 -1.79 0.06 12.64
C TRP A 44 -3.01 0.09 11.74
N THR A 45 -3.55 1.28 11.52
CA THR A 45 -4.74 1.44 10.70
C THR A 45 -4.45 2.45 9.59
N PRO A 46 -3.85 1.98 8.48
CA PRO A 46 -3.64 2.84 7.31
C PRO A 46 -4.98 3.34 6.75
N ASP A 47 -4.94 4.44 6.03
CA ASP A 47 -6.16 5.04 5.51
C ASP A 47 -6.91 4.14 4.54
N PHE A 48 -6.20 3.45 3.65
CA PHE A 48 -6.81 2.59 2.65
C PHE A 48 -6.13 1.24 2.55
N PHE A 49 -6.91 0.21 2.34
CA PHE A 49 -6.43 -1.11 1.95
C PHE A 49 -7.04 -1.45 0.58
N LEU A 50 -6.20 -1.89 -0.35
CA LEU A 50 -6.62 -2.29 -1.70
C LEU A 50 -6.66 -3.81 -1.79
N PRO A 51 -7.83 -4.45 -1.57
CA PRO A 51 -7.92 -5.91 -1.46
C PRO A 51 -7.42 -6.68 -2.68
N LYS A 52 -7.70 -6.18 -3.87
CA LYS A 52 -7.28 -6.84 -5.10
C LYS A 52 -5.77 -6.83 -5.30
N LEU A 53 -5.10 -5.82 -4.75
CA LEU A 53 -3.66 -5.68 -4.88
C LEU A 53 -2.92 -6.11 -3.61
N GLY A 54 -3.64 -6.27 -2.48
CA GLY A 54 -3.04 -6.65 -1.22
C GLY A 54 -2.00 -5.65 -0.73
N LEU A 55 -2.29 -4.36 -0.85
CA LEU A 55 -1.40 -3.31 -0.38
C LEU A 55 -2.19 -2.20 0.30
N TYR A 56 -1.47 -1.40 1.07
CA TYR A 56 -2.05 -0.30 1.84
C TYR A 56 -1.63 1.04 1.26
N VAL A 57 -2.48 2.06 1.45
CA VAL A 57 -2.17 3.44 1.07
C VAL A 57 -2.42 4.32 2.28
N GLU A 58 -1.45 5.14 2.63
CA GLU A 58 -1.54 6.11 3.70
C GLU A 58 -1.40 7.52 3.13
N VAL A 59 -2.31 8.41 3.51
CA VAL A 59 -2.30 9.80 3.04
C VAL A 59 -1.54 10.66 4.03
N CYS A 60 -0.44 11.25 3.57
CA CYS A 60 0.43 12.10 4.38
C CYS A 60 0.06 13.56 4.15
N GLY A 61 -0.45 14.22 5.17
CA GLY A 61 -0.89 15.61 5.07
C GLY A 61 0.21 16.64 5.27
N SER A 62 1.41 16.22 5.69
CA SER A 62 2.49 17.13 6.05
C SER A 62 3.84 16.48 5.82
N GLY A 63 4.85 17.29 5.47
CA GLY A 63 6.24 16.83 5.36
C GLY A 63 6.96 16.73 6.69
N ASP A 64 6.31 17.11 7.79
CA ASP A 64 6.94 17.13 9.12
C ASP A 64 7.02 15.75 9.77
N VAL A 65 6.28 14.78 9.26
CA VAL A 65 6.26 13.41 9.79
C VAL A 65 7.17 12.53 8.95
N ASP A 66 8.04 11.77 9.62
CA ASP A 66 8.91 10.80 8.96
C ASP A 66 8.19 9.44 8.90
N TYR A 67 7.84 9.04 7.70
CA TYR A 67 7.17 7.75 7.46
C TYR A 67 8.13 6.62 7.15
N THR A 68 9.44 6.89 7.10
CA THR A 68 10.47 5.89 6.77
C THR A 68 10.43 4.69 7.70
N TYR A 69 10.22 4.93 8.99
CA TYR A 69 10.13 3.86 9.97
C TYR A 69 8.96 2.92 9.68
N ARG A 70 7.78 3.47 9.40
CA ARG A 70 6.59 2.66 9.10
C ARG A 70 6.78 1.84 7.82
N GLU A 71 7.34 2.45 6.80
CA GLU A 71 7.62 1.75 5.55
C GLU A 71 8.55 0.56 5.78
N LYS A 72 9.59 0.76 6.58
CA LYS A 72 10.53 -0.29 6.94
C LYS A 72 9.85 -1.44 7.68
N ILE A 73 8.94 -1.14 8.60
CA ILE A 73 8.23 -2.17 9.34
C ILE A 73 7.29 -2.97 8.43
N PHE A 74 6.56 -2.31 7.53
CA PHE A 74 5.73 -3.00 6.55
C PHE A 74 6.59 -3.94 5.70
N ASP A 75 7.72 -3.46 5.23
CA ASP A 75 8.63 -4.25 4.40
C ASP A 75 9.14 -5.49 5.14
N LYS A 76 9.54 -5.34 6.41
CA LYS A 76 9.99 -6.46 7.23
C LYS A 76 8.89 -7.50 7.45
N ASN A 77 7.63 -7.11 7.43
CA ASN A 77 6.49 -8.00 7.57
C ASN A 77 5.99 -8.55 6.22
N GLY A 78 6.70 -8.28 5.15
CA GLY A 78 6.33 -8.76 3.82
C GLY A 78 5.10 -8.09 3.26
N MET A 79 4.80 -6.88 3.70
CA MET A 79 3.63 -6.13 3.28
C MET A 79 4.02 -4.87 2.54
N TYR A 80 3.13 -4.39 1.67
CA TYR A 80 3.38 -3.20 0.87
C TYR A 80 2.50 -2.05 1.34
N ILE A 81 3.07 -0.86 1.43
CA ILE A 81 2.36 0.37 1.73
C ILE A 81 2.92 1.49 0.85
N ILE A 82 2.03 2.36 0.39
CA ILE A 82 2.39 3.55 -0.38
C ILE A 82 2.00 4.76 0.46
N PHE A 83 2.97 5.63 0.73
CA PHE A 83 2.74 6.90 1.42
C PHE A 83 2.54 7.99 0.39
N VAL A 84 1.30 8.48 0.28
CA VAL A 84 0.95 9.54 -0.67
C VAL A 84 1.12 10.88 0.00
N HIS A 85 2.11 11.65 -0.44
CA HIS A 85 2.42 12.96 0.12
C HIS A 85 1.51 14.02 -0.48
N TYR A 86 0.30 14.10 0.04
CA TYR A 86 -0.76 14.97 -0.47
C TYR A 86 -0.41 16.47 -0.39
N TYR A 87 0.47 16.86 0.53
CA TYR A 87 0.91 18.25 0.65
C TYR A 87 1.69 18.75 -0.58
N LYS A 88 2.11 17.86 -1.44
CA LYS A 88 2.73 18.20 -2.73
C LYS A 88 1.65 18.46 -3.76
N GLU A 89 2.02 19.07 -4.89
CA GLU A 89 1.09 19.33 -5.98
C GLU A 89 0.38 18.05 -6.43
N GLU A 90 -0.86 18.20 -6.87
CA GLU A 90 -1.70 17.07 -7.29
C GLU A 90 -1.02 16.19 -8.33
N LYS A 91 -0.41 16.81 -9.35
CA LYS A 91 0.29 16.07 -10.38
C LYS A 91 1.43 15.22 -9.79
N VAL A 92 2.14 15.77 -8.80
CA VAL A 92 3.27 15.10 -8.18
C VAL A 92 2.84 13.89 -7.37
N TRP A 93 1.85 14.04 -6.49
CA TRP A 93 1.44 12.91 -5.67
C TRP A 93 0.71 11.82 -6.48
N LYS A 94 -0.02 12.21 -7.54
CA LYS A 94 -0.66 11.23 -8.43
C LYS A 94 0.37 10.41 -9.20
N GLN A 95 1.39 11.07 -9.76
CA GLN A 95 2.48 10.38 -10.46
C GLN A 95 3.23 9.44 -9.52
N PHE A 96 3.52 9.91 -8.31
CA PHE A 96 4.21 9.09 -7.32
C PHE A 96 3.42 7.81 -7.01
N LEU A 97 2.11 7.95 -6.78
CA LEU A 97 1.25 6.79 -6.51
C LEU A 97 1.32 5.77 -7.65
N VAL A 98 1.19 6.23 -8.89
CA VAL A 98 1.25 5.35 -10.07
C VAL A 98 2.61 4.69 -10.19
N GLU A 99 3.70 5.44 -10.03
CA GLU A 99 5.05 4.89 -10.09
C GLU A 99 5.30 3.83 -9.01
N ARG A 100 4.78 4.05 -7.80
CA ARG A 100 4.89 3.06 -6.73
C ARG A 100 4.07 1.80 -7.02
N LEU A 101 2.91 1.95 -7.61
CA LEU A 101 2.12 0.79 -8.06
C LEU A 101 2.89 -0.03 -9.10
N GLU A 102 3.52 0.64 -10.05
CA GLU A 102 4.34 -0.03 -11.06
C GLU A 102 5.53 -0.77 -10.43
N TYR A 103 6.23 -0.11 -9.52
CA TYR A 103 7.36 -0.70 -8.80
C TYR A 103 6.95 -1.96 -8.03
N ILE A 104 5.85 -1.89 -7.27
CA ILE A 104 5.34 -3.02 -6.50
C ILE A 104 4.93 -4.16 -7.44
N GLY A 105 4.27 -3.82 -8.55
CA GLY A 105 3.87 -4.82 -9.55
C GLY A 105 5.05 -5.58 -10.13
N GLU A 106 6.10 -4.86 -10.51
CA GLU A 106 7.34 -5.46 -11.03
C GLU A 106 8.03 -6.35 -10.00
N LYS A 107 8.11 -5.88 -8.76
CA LYS A 107 8.72 -6.65 -7.68
C LYS A 107 7.96 -7.96 -7.43
N ARG A 108 6.62 -7.92 -7.47
CA ARG A 108 5.80 -9.12 -7.31
C ARG A 108 5.97 -10.09 -8.46
N LEU A 109 6.06 -9.60 -9.68
CA LEU A 109 6.30 -10.45 -10.85
C LEU A 109 7.62 -11.18 -10.73
N THR A 110 8.66 -10.51 -10.26
CA THR A 110 9.96 -11.13 -10.02
C THR A 110 9.85 -12.25 -8.99
N LEU A 111 9.19 -11.99 -7.88
CA LEU A 111 9.00 -13.00 -6.83
C LEU A 111 8.21 -14.20 -7.33
N ILE A 112 7.15 -13.96 -8.10
CA ILE A 112 6.33 -15.03 -8.68
C ILE A 112 7.16 -15.84 -9.67
N SER A 113 7.96 -15.18 -10.51
CA SER A 113 8.81 -15.86 -11.48
C SER A 113 9.85 -16.74 -10.80
N GLU A 114 10.46 -16.25 -9.72
CA GLU A 114 11.41 -17.04 -8.93
C GLU A 114 10.74 -18.27 -8.30
N ALA A 115 9.52 -18.08 -7.76
CA ALA A 115 8.77 -19.18 -7.19
C ALA A 115 8.42 -20.23 -8.25
N ILE A 116 8.05 -19.82 -9.45
CA ILE A 116 7.76 -20.72 -10.55
C ILE A 116 9.00 -21.53 -10.94
N GLU A 117 10.16 -20.86 -11.02
CA GLU A 117 11.41 -21.55 -11.32
C GLU A 117 11.74 -22.63 -10.28
N LEU A 118 11.57 -22.30 -9.00
CA LEU A 118 11.77 -23.27 -7.93
C LEU A 118 10.76 -24.41 -8.01
N ALA A 119 9.52 -24.11 -8.39
CA ALA A 119 8.45 -25.11 -8.47
C ALA A 119 8.63 -26.08 -9.64
N LYS A 120 9.41 -25.71 -10.65
CA LYS A 120 9.69 -26.60 -11.80
C LYS A 120 10.34 -27.90 -11.38
N LYS A 121 11.11 -27.89 -10.27
CA LYS A 121 11.70 -29.10 -9.71
C LYS A 121 10.64 -30.16 -9.41
N TYR A 122 9.51 -29.73 -8.84
CA TYR A 122 8.44 -30.63 -8.43
C TYR A 122 7.73 -31.26 -9.63
N ARG A 123 7.72 -30.58 -10.76
CA ARG A 123 7.13 -31.14 -12.00
C ARG A 123 8.06 -32.17 -12.62
N SER A 124 9.36 -31.92 -12.60
CA SER A 124 10.33 -32.82 -13.23
C SER A 124 10.55 -34.11 -12.45
N GLU A 125 10.18 -34.15 -11.19
CA GLU A 125 10.31 -35.34 -10.32
C GLU A 125 9.13 -36.31 -10.40
N LYS A 126 8.14 -36.00 -11.24
CA LYS A 126 6.97 -36.87 -11.42
C LYS A 126 7.22 -37.95 -12.45
#